data_6744db6bd398e294645577315ae2f028
#
_entry.id   6744db6bd398e294645577315ae2f028
#
_cell.length_a   1.000
_cell.length_b   1.000
_cell.length_c   1.000
_cell.angle_alpha   90.00
_cell.angle_beta   90.00
_cell.angle_gamma   90.00
#
_symmetry.space_group_name_H-M   'P 1'
#
loop_
_entity.id
_entity.type
_entity.pdbx_description
1 polymer ?
#
loop_
_entity_poly.entity_id
_entity_poly.type
_entity_poly.pdbx_seq_one_letter_code
_entity_poly.pdbx_strand_id
1 'polypeptide(L)'
;MSNRMSNPTPFAATSKPAVVLVSGGMDSAVVMAIAREQGFAVNALSVRYGQRHTSELDAAATLARTLGAVAHKTVNVDLRSIGGSALTDDIDVPLDQAGGTDIPVTYVPARNTIMLSVAMGWAEVLGAADIFCGVNAVDYSGYPDCRPEFIEAFERLANLATKAGVEGAGIRIHAPLQHMSKADIVREGVRLGVDFADTVSCYKADEEGRACGHCDACRLRAEGFKGAGAIDPTRYR
;
A
#
# COMPACT_ATOMS: atom_id res chain seq x y z
N MET A 1 21.68 35.82 -17.31
CA MET A 1 20.93 35.31 -16.15
C MET A 1 21.01 33.80 -16.21
N SER A 2 21.87 33.19 -15.37
CA SER A 2 22.24 31.77 -15.42
C SER A 2 21.23 30.97 -14.61
N ASN A 3 20.47 30.10 -15.29
CA ASN A 3 19.51 29.20 -14.69
C ASN A 3 20.28 28.01 -14.12
N ARG A 4 20.55 27.98 -12.81
CA ARG A 4 21.10 26.81 -12.13
C ARG A 4 20.00 25.80 -11.97
N MET A 5 20.00 24.78 -12.83
CA MET A 5 19.30 23.52 -12.58
C MET A 5 19.89 22.91 -11.30
N SER A 6 19.10 22.82 -10.25
CA SER A 6 19.43 22.07 -9.05
C SER A 6 19.43 20.58 -9.40
N ASN A 7 20.62 19.99 -9.47
CA ASN A 7 20.77 18.53 -9.54
C ASN A 7 20.10 17.89 -8.33
N PRO A 8 19.34 16.79 -8.48
CA PRO A 8 18.85 16.03 -7.35
C PRO A 8 20.06 15.52 -6.55
N THR A 9 20.07 15.80 -5.26
CA THR A 9 21.10 15.35 -4.33
C THR A 9 21.20 13.81 -4.41
N PRO A 10 22.37 13.21 -4.68
CA PRO A 10 22.51 11.76 -4.67
C PRO A 10 22.24 11.27 -3.25
N PHE A 11 21.35 10.26 -3.11
CA PHE A 11 21.09 9.59 -1.85
C PHE A 11 22.43 9.11 -1.25
N ALA A 12 22.73 9.58 -0.05
CA ALA A 12 23.96 9.20 0.65
C ALA A 12 24.01 7.69 0.85
N ALA A 13 25.18 7.10 0.66
CA ALA A 13 25.47 5.65 0.70
C ALA A 13 25.29 4.97 2.08
N THR A 14 24.41 5.48 2.95
CA THR A 14 24.15 5.00 4.32
C THR A 14 22.68 4.79 4.67
N SER A 15 21.75 4.94 3.72
CA SER A 15 20.33 4.73 4.02
C SER A 15 20.05 3.23 4.21
N LYS A 16 19.39 2.89 5.34
CA LYS A 16 19.00 1.51 5.65
C LYS A 16 17.98 1.00 4.64
N PRO A 17 18.14 -0.23 4.13
CA PRO A 17 17.12 -0.80 3.24
C PRO A 17 15.83 -1.06 4.01
N ALA A 18 14.71 -0.78 3.35
CA ALA A 18 13.38 -1.18 3.81
C ALA A 18 12.59 -1.78 2.66
N VAL A 19 11.71 -2.74 2.95
CA VAL A 19 10.71 -3.25 2.01
C VAL A 19 9.41 -2.50 2.23
N VAL A 20 8.83 -1.95 1.17
CA VAL A 20 7.53 -1.26 1.23
C VAL A 20 6.54 -1.97 0.33
N LEU A 21 5.41 -2.42 0.88
CA LEU A 21 4.30 -2.98 0.11
C LEU A 21 3.60 -1.87 -0.68
N VAL A 22 3.65 -1.95 -2.01
CA VAL A 22 3.08 -0.94 -2.93
C VAL A 22 2.03 -1.59 -3.82
N SER A 23 0.76 -1.24 -3.58
CA SER A 23 -0.38 -1.77 -4.34
C SER A 23 -0.76 -0.92 -5.55
N GLY A 24 -0.28 0.32 -5.66
CA GLY A 24 -0.73 1.30 -6.64
C GLY A 24 -1.83 2.23 -6.13
N GLY A 25 -2.43 1.95 -4.98
CA GLY A 25 -3.42 2.81 -4.33
C GLY A 25 -2.81 3.95 -3.52
N MET A 26 -3.65 4.93 -3.16
CA MET A 26 -3.26 6.15 -2.45
C MET A 26 -2.54 5.88 -1.12
N ASP A 27 -3.01 4.90 -0.35
CA ASP A 27 -2.43 4.59 0.97
C ASP A 27 -0.98 4.10 0.84
N SER A 28 -0.73 3.16 -0.08
CA SER A 28 0.61 2.63 -0.33
C SER A 28 1.58 3.68 -0.88
N ALA A 29 1.09 4.65 -1.65
CA ALA A 29 1.88 5.78 -2.12
C ALA A 29 2.35 6.67 -0.95
N VAL A 30 1.44 6.96 -0.02
CA VAL A 30 1.76 7.77 1.18
C VAL A 30 2.73 7.03 2.09
N VAL A 31 2.54 5.72 2.32
CA VAL A 31 3.48 4.88 3.09
C VAL A 31 4.88 4.92 2.48
N MET A 32 4.98 4.80 1.17
CA MET A 32 6.26 4.85 0.48
C MET A 32 6.94 6.21 0.64
N ALA A 33 6.18 7.31 0.57
CA ALA A 33 6.70 8.66 0.78
C ALA A 33 7.17 8.87 2.24
N ILE A 34 6.43 8.33 3.23
CA ILE A 34 6.82 8.34 4.66
C ILE A 34 8.15 7.58 4.86
N ALA A 35 8.27 6.37 4.31
CA ALA A 35 9.51 5.59 4.44
C ALA A 35 10.72 6.35 3.85
N ARG A 36 10.54 7.03 2.72
CA ARG A 36 11.58 7.88 2.13
C ARG A 36 11.94 9.08 3.00
N GLU A 37 10.93 9.79 3.53
CA GLU A 37 11.17 10.94 4.43
C GLU A 37 11.95 10.51 5.68
N GLN A 38 11.68 9.30 6.19
CA GLN A 38 12.43 8.71 7.29
C GLN A 38 13.86 8.28 6.93
N GLY A 39 14.28 8.44 5.68
CA GLY A 39 15.64 8.19 5.20
C GLY A 39 15.91 6.75 4.80
N PHE A 40 14.88 5.91 4.58
CA PHE A 40 15.09 4.54 4.11
C PHE A 40 15.38 4.47 2.61
N ALA A 41 16.23 3.50 2.23
CA ALA A 41 16.39 3.05 0.85
C ALA A 41 15.22 2.11 0.53
N VAL A 42 14.19 2.64 -0.14
CA VAL A 42 12.93 1.92 -0.38
C VAL A 42 13.10 0.87 -1.46
N ASN A 43 12.81 -0.39 -1.11
CA ASN A 43 12.62 -1.50 -2.04
C ASN A 43 11.10 -1.76 -2.13
N ALA A 44 10.49 -1.33 -3.23
CA ALA A 44 9.05 -1.44 -3.45
C ALA A 44 8.68 -2.88 -3.83
N LEU A 45 7.70 -3.45 -3.15
CA LEU A 45 7.17 -4.79 -3.41
C LEU A 45 5.69 -4.70 -3.80
N SER A 46 5.38 -5.13 -5.01
CA SER A 46 4.01 -5.32 -5.46
C SER A 46 3.68 -6.80 -5.54
N VAL A 47 2.44 -7.16 -5.19
CA VAL A 47 1.96 -8.54 -5.29
C VAL A 47 0.83 -8.60 -6.31
N ARG A 48 1.01 -9.41 -7.35
CA ARG A 48 -0.05 -9.80 -8.26
C ARG A 48 -0.76 -11.01 -7.64
N TYR A 49 -1.96 -10.80 -7.10
CA TYR A 49 -2.69 -11.86 -6.40
C TYR A 49 -3.95 -12.33 -7.13
N GLY A 50 -4.08 -11.98 -8.42
CA GLY A 50 -5.25 -12.30 -9.23
C GLY A 50 -6.33 -11.21 -9.15
N GLN A 51 -5.98 -9.97 -8.76
CA GLN A 51 -6.86 -8.81 -8.81
C GLN A 51 -7.47 -8.63 -10.20
N ARG A 52 -8.69 -8.08 -10.25
CA ARG A 52 -9.49 -7.96 -11.49
C ARG A 52 -8.85 -7.10 -12.57
N HIS A 53 -8.00 -6.13 -12.19
CA HIS A 53 -7.42 -5.15 -13.12
C HIS A 53 -5.91 -5.05 -12.94
N THR A 54 -5.19 -4.90 -14.05
CA THR A 54 -3.73 -4.70 -14.07
C THR A 54 -3.34 -3.25 -13.80
N SER A 55 -4.26 -2.29 -13.97
CA SER A 55 -4.02 -0.86 -13.81
C SER A 55 -3.44 -0.48 -12.43
N GLU A 56 -3.76 -1.24 -11.37
CA GLU A 56 -3.13 -1.06 -10.05
C GLU A 56 -1.62 -1.37 -10.08
N LEU A 57 -1.21 -2.40 -10.83
CA LEU A 57 0.20 -2.77 -10.93
C LEU A 57 1.00 -1.77 -11.76
N ASP A 58 0.38 -1.19 -12.78
CA ASP A 58 0.99 -0.14 -13.61
C ASP A 58 1.14 1.15 -12.78
N ALA A 59 0.13 1.48 -11.96
CA ALA A 59 0.21 2.56 -10.99
C ALA A 59 1.32 2.30 -9.96
N ALA A 60 1.43 1.07 -9.43
CA ALA A 60 2.50 0.70 -8.49
C ALA A 60 3.89 0.86 -9.10
N ALA A 61 4.08 0.47 -10.36
CA ALA A 61 5.34 0.66 -11.07
C ALA A 61 5.66 2.16 -11.29
N THR A 62 4.65 2.96 -11.62
CA THR A 62 4.79 4.42 -11.75
C THR A 62 5.19 5.04 -10.41
N LEU A 63 4.48 4.73 -9.33
CA LEU A 63 4.78 5.22 -7.98
C LEU A 63 6.19 4.82 -7.52
N ALA A 64 6.58 3.56 -7.74
CA ALA A 64 7.93 3.11 -7.40
C ALA A 64 9.01 3.96 -8.09
N ARG A 65 8.80 4.33 -9.34
CA ARG A 65 9.71 5.17 -10.12
C ARG A 65 9.66 6.64 -9.67
N THR A 66 8.46 7.24 -9.60
CA THR A 66 8.29 8.69 -9.31
C THR A 66 8.64 9.02 -7.87
N LEU A 67 8.32 8.13 -6.93
CA LEU A 67 8.73 8.25 -5.53
C LEU A 67 10.15 7.70 -5.25
N GLY A 68 10.92 7.29 -6.25
CA GLY A 68 12.35 7.00 -6.14
C GLY A 68 12.67 5.73 -5.33
N ALA A 69 11.97 4.63 -5.57
CA ALA A 69 12.41 3.32 -5.07
C ALA A 69 13.77 2.95 -5.66
N VAL A 70 14.64 2.33 -4.86
CA VAL A 70 15.94 1.80 -5.33
C VAL A 70 15.75 0.51 -6.12
N ALA A 71 14.67 -0.23 -5.84
CA ALA A 71 14.25 -1.39 -6.61
C ALA A 71 12.73 -1.52 -6.55
N HIS A 72 12.13 -2.10 -7.60
CA HIS A 72 10.73 -2.51 -7.60
C HIS A 72 10.63 -3.96 -8.05
N LYS A 73 9.93 -4.78 -7.28
CA LYS A 73 9.70 -6.19 -7.59
C LYS A 73 8.22 -6.51 -7.54
N THR A 74 7.73 -7.25 -8.54
CA THR A 74 6.37 -7.81 -8.53
C THR A 74 6.46 -9.32 -8.34
N VAL A 75 5.76 -9.84 -7.33
CA VAL A 75 5.65 -11.27 -7.04
C VAL A 75 4.23 -11.75 -7.36
N ASN A 76 4.13 -12.92 -7.98
CA ASN A 76 2.83 -13.53 -8.30
C ASN A 76 2.42 -14.52 -7.20
N VAL A 77 1.20 -14.34 -6.68
CA VAL A 77 0.55 -15.26 -5.74
C VAL A 77 -0.88 -15.46 -6.22
N ASP A 78 -1.26 -16.67 -6.58
CA ASP A 78 -2.62 -16.91 -7.10
C ASP A 78 -3.62 -17.09 -5.97
N LEU A 79 -4.30 -15.99 -5.57
CA LEU A 79 -5.41 -16.04 -4.61
C LEU A 79 -6.77 -16.26 -5.28
N ARG A 80 -6.86 -16.22 -6.61
CA ARG A 80 -8.10 -16.58 -7.32
C ARG A 80 -8.39 -18.08 -7.19
N SER A 81 -7.37 -18.91 -7.13
CA SER A 81 -7.53 -20.35 -6.89
C SER A 81 -8.14 -20.67 -5.51
N ILE A 82 -8.05 -19.74 -4.56
CA ILE A 82 -8.67 -19.83 -3.22
C ILE A 82 -10.10 -19.27 -3.24
N GLY A 83 -10.31 -18.15 -3.95
CA GLY A 83 -11.61 -17.49 -4.09
C GLY A 83 -12.11 -16.82 -2.79
N GLY A 84 -13.43 -16.76 -2.63
CA GLY A 84 -14.10 -16.32 -1.41
C GLY A 84 -14.16 -14.80 -1.20
N SER A 85 -13.81 -13.97 -2.19
CA SER A 85 -13.92 -12.52 -2.13
C SER A 85 -14.37 -11.94 -3.47
N ALA A 86 -15.12 -10.84 -3.41
CA ALA A 86 -15.49 -10.08 -4.61
C ALA A 86 -14.27 -9.55 -5.39
N LEU A 87 -13.08 -9.56 -4.84
CA LEU A 87 -11.85 -9.14 -5.53
C LEU A 87 -11.10 -10.30 -6.20
N THR A 88 -11.38 -11.54 -5.82
CA THR A 88 -10.66 -12.73 -6.31
C THR A 88 -11.58 -13.81 -6.88
N ASP A 89 -12.90 -13.62 -6.82
CA ASP A 89 -13.89 -14.58 -7.29
C ASP A 89 -14.94 -13.90 -8.17
N ASP A 90 -15.87 -14.67 -8.74
CA ASP A 90 -16.99 -14.16 -9.53
C ASP A 90 -18.16 -13.74 -8.62
N ILE A 91 -17.87 -12.80 -7.74
CA ILE A 91 -18.79 -12.16 -6.81
C ILE A 91 -18.84 -10.67 -7.13
N ASP A 92 -20.03 -10.10 -7.21
CA ASP A 92 -20.17 -8.68 -7.50
C ASP A 92 -19.58 -7.79 -6.39
N VAL A 93 -18.81 -6.79 -6.80
CA VAL A 93 -18.36 -5.73 -5.88
C VAL A 93 -19.54 -4.82 -5.59
N PRO A 94 -19.94 -4.66 -4.30
CA PRO A 94 -21.02 -3.76 -3.92
C PRO A 94 -20.77 -2.33 -4.37
N LEU A 95 -21.84 -1.66 -4.81
CA LEU A 95 -21.81 -0.27 -5.23
C LEU A 95 -22.80 0.52 -4.37
N ASP A 96 -22.44 1.77 -4.04
CA ASP A 96 -23.26 2.75 -3.32
C ASP A 96 -23.84 2.25 -1.97
N GLN A 97 -23.17 1.25 -1.36
CA GLN A 97 -23.56 0.74 -0.05
C GLN A 97 -22.82 1.49 1.06
N ALA A 98 -23.54 1.85 2.12
CA ALA A 98 -22.90 2.34 3.34
C ALA A 98 -22.16 1.19 4.02
N GLY A 99 -20.98 1.48 4.61
CA GLY A 99 -20.21 0.49 5.37
C GLY A 99 -21.08 -0.21 6.43
N GLY A 100 -21.01 -1.53 6.46
CA GLY A 100 -21.64 -2.35 7.51
C GLY A 100 -20.69 -2.60 8.68
N THR A 101 -21.19 -3.22 9.74
CA THR A 101 -20.37 -3.69 10.89
C THR A 101 -19.73 -5.04 10.62
N ASP A 102 -20.15 -5.73 9.57
CA ASP A 102 -19.67 -7.07 9.21
C ASP A 102 -18.42 -7.00 8.32
N ILE A 103 -17.68 -8.11 8.24
CA ILE A 103 -16.54 -8.24 7.34
C ILE A 103 -17.06 -8.13 5.90
N PRO A 104 -16.59 -7.13 5.12
CA PRO A 104 -17.11 -6.89 3.77
C PRO A 104 -16.76 -8.04 2.81
N VAL A 105 -17.60 -8.27 1.82
CA VAL A 105 -17.36 -9.30 0.77
C VAL A 105 -16.09 -9.00 -0.07
N THR A 106 -15.54 -7.79 0.00
CA THR A 106 -14.27 -7.38 -0.61
C THR A 106 -13.04 -7.77 0.22
N TYR A 107 -13.24 -8.30 1.43
CA TYR A 107 -12.14 -8.89 2.20
C TYR A 107 -11.59 -10.12 1.46
N VAL A 108 -10.32 -10.09 1.12
CA VAL A 108 -9.62 -11.26 0.58
C VAL A 108 -9.00 -12.04 1.75
N PRO A 109 -9.42 -13.29 1.99
CA PRO A 109 -8.96 -14.06 3.15
C PRO A 109 -7.44 -14.11 3.27
N ALA A 110 -6.93 -13.70 4.44
CA ALA A 110 -5.52 -13.69 4.82
C ALA A 110 -4.59 -12.93 3.85
N ARG A 111 -5.11 -12.00 3.04
CA ARG A 111 -4.32 -11.30 2.02
C ARG A 111 -3.10 -10.58 2.62
N ASN A 112 -3.28 -9.80 3.69
CA ASN A 112 -2.19 -9.07 4.30
C ASN A 112 -1.19 -10.00 4.97
N THR A 113 -1.62 -11.14 5.54
CA THR A 113 -0.72 -12.18 6.06
C THR A 113 0.20 -12.70 4.96
N ILE A 114 -0.35 -13.03 3.80
CA ILE A 114 0.42 -13.54 2.65
C ILE A 114 1.37 -12.48 2.11
N MET A 115 0.90 -11.24 1.93
CA MET A 115 1.72 -10.14 1.42
C MET A 115 2.88 -9.80 2.36
N LEU A 116 2.63 -9.75 3.67
CA LEU A 116 3.66 -9.52 4.67
C LEU A 116 4.66 -10.68 4.74
N SER A 117 4.21 -11.94 4.54
CA SER A 117 5.10 -13.11 4.48
C SER A 117 6.06 -13.03 3.27
N VAL A 118 5.55 -12.59 2.11
CA VAL A 118 6.41 -12.37 0.92
C VAL A 118 7.38 -11.22 1.17
N ALA A 119 6.92 -10.13 1.78
CA ALA A 119 7.76 -8.99 2.13
C ALA A 119 8.87 -9.38 3.12
N MET A 120 8.54 -10.18 4.13
CA MET A 120 9.48 -10.72 5.11
C MET A 120 10.59 -11.54 4.45
N GLY A 121 10.24 -12.46 3.54
CA GLY A 121 11.23 -13.24 2.81
C GLY A 121 12.16 -12.39 1.96
N TRP A 122 11.61 -11.33 1.29
CA TRP A 122 12.46 -10.44 0.51
C TRP A 122 13.30 -9.51 1.39
N ALA A 123 12.78 -9.04 2.51
CA ALA A 123 13.53 -8.26 3.49
C ALA A 123 14.76 -9.03 4.00
N GLU A 124 14.60 -10.31 4.30
CA GLU A 124 15.71 -11.17 4.73
C GLU A 124 16.80 -11.31 3.63
N VAL A 125 16.40 -11.46 2.36
CA VAL A 125 17.36 -11.50 1.23
C VAL A 125 18.14 -10.18 1.08
N LEU A 126 17.48 -9.04 1.36
CA LEU A 126 18.10 -7.71 1.26
C LEU A 126 18.90 -7.32 2.51
N GLY A 127 18.83 -8.10 3.59
CA GLY A 127 19.33 -7.69 4.90
C GLY A 127 18.59 -6.47 5.45
N ALA A 128 17.32 -6.28 5.06
CA ALA A 128 16.46 -5.22 5.56
C ALA A 128 15.75 -5.67 6.83
N ALA A 129 15.77 -4.81 7.85
CA ALA A 129 15.09 -5.04 9.12
C ALA A 129 13.70 -4.37 9.19
N ASP A 130 13.35 -3.55 8.21
CA ASP A 130 12.17 -2.69 8.25
C ASP A 130 11.24 -3.01 7.06
N ILE A 131 9.98 -3.31 7.37
CA ILE A 131 8.90 -3.58 6.38
C ILE A 131 7.78 -2.58 6.62
N PHE A 132 7.33 -1.91 5.56
CA PHE A 132 6.24 -0.93 5.62
C PHE A 132 5.00 -1.46 4.89
N CYS A 133 3.82 -1.27 5.50
CA CYS A 133 2.53 -1.62 4.92
C CYS A 133 1.49 -0.52 5.13
N GLY A 134 0.56 -0.41 4.18
CA GLY A 134 -0.49 0.63 4.16
C GLY A 134 -1.80 0.16 4.78
N VAL A 135 -1.76 -0.66 5.83
CA VAL A 135 -2.97 -1.05 6.56
C VAL A 135 -3.51 0.14 7.36
N ASN A 136 -4.83 0.23 7.42
CA ASN A 136 -5.54 1.28 8.15
C ASN A 136 -6.70 0.64 8.91
N ALA A 137 -6.84 0.96 10.19
CA ALA A 137 -7.89 0.41 11.06
C ALA A 137 -9.07 1.37 11.23
N VAL A 138 -8.91 2.66 10.91
CA VAL A 138 -9.93 3.69 11.16
C VAL A 138 -11.07 3.61 10.16
N ASP A 139 -10.73 3.52 8.86
CA ASP A 139 -11.72 3.54 7.79
C ASP A 139 -12.24 2.15 7.41
N TYR A 140 -11.49 1.09 7.76
CA TYR A 140 -11.80 -0.31 7.45
C TYR A 140 -11.64 -1.21 8.68
N SER A 141 -12.38 -0.90 9.74
CA SER A 141 -12.44 -1.72 10.96
C SER A 141 -12.91 -3.17 10.70
N GLY A 142 -13.51 -3.45 9.52
CA GLY A 142 -14.01 -4.77 9.14
C GLY A 142 -12.94 -5.77 8.64
N TYR A 143 -11.72 -5.35 8.33
CA TYR A 143 -10.67 -6.28 7.88
C TYR A 143 -9.86 -6.80 9.06
N PRO A 144 -9.95 -8.11 9.40
CA PRO A 144 -9.24 -8.67 10.56
C PRO A 144 -7.72 -8.46 10.50
N ASP A 145 -7.16 -8.51 9.28
CA ASP A 145 -5.73 -8.39 9.00
C ASP A 145 -5.26 -6.95 8.73
N CYS A 146 -6.04 -5.95 9.21
CA CYS A 146 -5.65 -4.54 9.26
C CYS A 146 -5.54 -4.00 10.69
N ARG A 147 -5.89 -4.80 11.71
CA ARG A 147 -5.92 -4.36 13.11
C ARG A 147 -4.52 -4.26 13.72
N PRO A 148 -4.31 -3.36 14.71
CA PRO A 148 -3.03 -3.23 15.42
C PRO A 148 -2.52 -4.55 15.99
N GLU A 149 -3.40 -5.34 16.61
CA GLU A 149 -3.06 -6.62 17.23
C GLU A 149 -2.55 -7.65 16.21
N PHE A 150 -3.06 -7.59 14.97
CA PHE A 150 -2.55 -8.42 13.89
C PHE A 150 -1.12 -8.02 13.51
N ILE A 151 -0.85 -6.72 13.37
CA ILE A 151 0.49 -6.21 13.01
C ILE A 151 1.51 -6.58 14.08
N GLU A 152 1.17 -6.39 15.36
CA GLU A 152 2.03 -6.78 16.49
C GLU A 152 2.29 -8.29 16.53
N ALA A 153 1.24 -9.10 16.29
CA ALA A 153 1.37 -10.55 16.23
C ALA A 153 2.26 -11.00 15.06
N PHE A 154 2.10 -10.34 13.88
CA PHE A 154 2.91 -10.65 12.71
C PHE A 154 4.39 -10.26 12.92
N GLU A 155 4.68 -9.13 13.56
CA GLU A 155 6.06 -8.74 13.91
C GLU A 155 6.70 -9.78 14.85
N ARG A 156 5.97 -10.25 15.85
CA ARG A 156 6.45 -11.35 16.71
C ARG A 156 6.72 -12.64 15.92
N LEU A 157 5.80 -13.00 15.00
CA LEU A 157 5.99 -14.15 14.11
C LEU A 157 7.23 -13.98 13.25
N ALA A 158 7.43 -12.82 12.63
CA ALA A 158 8.60 -12.53 11.79
C ALA A 158 9.91 -12.74 12.54
N ASN A 159 9.97 -12.31 13.79
CA ASN A 159 11.16 -12.45 14.65
C ASN A 159 11.40 -13.88 15.14
N LEU A 160 10.38 -14.74 15.13
CA LEU A 160 10.52 -16.16 15.47
C LEU A 160 10.86 -17.02 14.24
N ALA A 161 10.42 -16.60 13.05
CA ALA A 161 10.41 -17.42 11.84
C ALA A 161 11.56 -17.11 10.86
N THR A 162 12.36 -16.08 11.12
CA THR A 162 13.44 -15.65 10.22
C THR A 162 14.80 -15.83 10.84
N LYS A 163 15.82 -16.00 9.98
CA LYS A 163 17.23 -16.03 10.42
C LYS A 163 17.58 -14.70 11.13
N ALA A 164 17.18 -13.57 10.54
CA ALA A 164 17.43 -12.25 11.11
C ALA A 164 16.87 -12.12 12.53
N GLY A 165 15.65 -12.63 12.77
CA GLY A 165 15.02 -12.63 14.08
C GLY A 165 15.77 -13.50 15.09
N VAL A 166 16.15 -14.73 14.72
CA VAL A 166 16.87 -15.68 15.57
C VAL A 166 18.30 -15.19 15.89
N GLU A 167 18.95 -14.51 14.96
CA GLU A 167 20.30 -13.94 15.14
C GLU A 167 20.28 -12.58 15.87
N GLY A 168 19.10 -12.07 16.26
CA GLY A 168 18.96 -10.84 17.05
C GLY A 168 18.99 -9.54 16.24
N ALA A 169 19.01 -9.59 14.90
CA ALA A 169 18.91 -8.40 14.05
C ALA A 169 17.50 -7.78 14.08
N GLY A 170 16.48 -8.64 14.26
CA GLY A 170 15.08 -8.26 14.34
C GLY A 170 14.48 -7.84 13.01
N ILE A 171 13.15 -8.00 12.90
CA ILE A 171 12.32 -7.40 11.84
C ILE A 171 11.27 -6.54 12.51
N ARG A 172 11.04 -5.34 11.98
CA ARG A 172 10.01 -4.40 12.43
C ARG A 172 8.99 -4.19 11.32
N ILE A 173 7.72 -4.25 11.69
CA ILE A 173 6.60 -3.96 10.78
C ILE A 173 6.08 -2.55 11.07
N HIS A 174 6.17 -1.67 10.09
CA HIS A 174 5.70 -0.30 10.16
C HIS A 174 4.34 -0.18 9.48
N ALA A 175 3.34 0.27 10.23
CA ALA A 175 1.99 0.57 9.73
C ALA A 175 1.65 2.04 10.01
N PRO A 176 2.30 3.01 9.32
CA PRO A 176 2.22 4.42 9.69
C PRO A 176 0.81 5.01 9.56
N LEU A 177 -0.07 4.40 8.77
CA LEU A 177 -1.44 4.86 8.56
C LEU A 177 -2.45 4.25 9.53
N GLN A 178 -2.02 3.41 10.46
CA GLN A 178 -2.87 2.57 11.32
C GLN A 178 -4.00 3.35 12.01
N HIS A 179 -3.73 4.57 12.44
CA HIS A 179 -4.65 5.41 13.20
C HIS A 179 -5.02 6.73 12.48
N MET A 180 -4.74 6.83 11.18
CA MET A 180 -5.03 8.02 10.39
C MET A 180 -6.39 7.89 9.72
N SER A 181 -7.20 8.96 9.73
CA SER A 181 -8.37 9.04 8.84
C SER A 181 -7.94 9.19 7.38
N LYS A 182 -8.84 8.91 6.42
CA LYS A 182 -8.54 9.15 4.99
C LYS A 182 -8.16 10.60 4.71
N ALA A 183 -8.77 11.55 5.43
CA ALA A 183 -8.41 12.96 5.32
C ALA A 183 -6.98 13.24 5.79
N ASP A 184 -6.54 12.59 6.87
CA ASP A 184 -5.16 12.72 7.36
C ASP A 184 -4.16 12.09 6.38
N ILE A 185 -4.49 10.94 5.80
CA ILE A 185 -3.67 10.29 4.76
C ILE A 185 -3.51 11.20 3.55
N VAL A 186 -4.59 11.86 3.09
CA VAL A 186 -4.51 12.81 1.98
C VAL A 186 -3.64 14.01 2.35
N ARG A 187 -3.82 14.62 3.53
CA ARG A 187 -3.00 15.77 3.99
C ARG A 187 -1.52 15.39 4.06
N GLU A 188 -1.23 14.21 4.59
CA GLU A 188 0.13 13.72 4.70
C GLU A 188 0.77 13.46 3.33
N GLY A 189 0.02 12.86 2.41
CA GLY A 189 0.49 12.67 1.03
C GLY A 189 0.77 13.99 0.31
N VAL A 190 -0.12 14.99 0.45
CA VAL A 190 0.10 16.33 -0.08
C VAL A 190 1.36 16.96 0.53
N ARG A 191 1.54 16.86 1.85
CA ARG A 191 2.74 17.36 2.54
C ARG A 191 4.03 16.73 2.00
N LEU A 192 3.98 15.44 1.69
CA LEU A 192 5.12 14.65 1.20
C LEU A 192 5.31 14.73 -0.33
N GLY A 193 4.46 15.49 -1.03
CA GLY A 193 4.54 15.69 -2.46
C GLY A 193 4.12 14.47 -3.30
N VAL A 194 3.23 13.62 -2.76
CA VAL A 194 2.64 12.50 -3.51
C VAL A 194 1.72 13.05 -4.59
N ASP A 195 1.98 12.69 -5.86
CA ASP A 195 1.02 12.95 -6.93
C ASP A 195 -0.05 11.85 -6.91
N PHE A 196 -1.22 12.20 -6.40
CA PHE A 196 -2.35 11.26 -6.32
C PHE A 196 -2.97 10.93 -7.70
N ALA A 197 -2.62 11.66 -8.77
CA ALA A 197 -3.02 11.29 -10.13
C ALA A 197 -2.37 9.99 -10.61
N ASP A 198 -1.19 9.64 -10.05
CA ASP A 198 -0.49 8.39 -10.32
C ASP A 198 -1.11 7.18 -9.57
N THR A 199 -2.15 7.38 -8.75
CA THR A 199 -2.73 6.33 -7.89
C THR A 199 -4.05 5.80 -8.42
N VAL A 200 -4.25 4.47 -8.32
CA VAL A 200 -5.51 3.79 -8.65
C VAL A 200 -6.00 3.05 -7.41
N SER A 201 -7.14 3.49 -6.85
CA SER A 201 -7.74 2.90 -5.64
C SER A 201 -9.04 2.12 -5.92
N CYS A 202 -9.60 2.24 -7.13
CA CYS A 202 -10.90 1.71 -7.50
C CYS A 202 -10.88 0.18 -7.67
N TYR A 203 -11.77 -0.56 -7.00
CA TYR A 203 -11.91 -2.02 -7.17
C TYR A 203 -12.45 -2.44 -8.55
N LYS A 204 -13.02 -1.51 -9.32
CA LYS A 204 -13.59 -1.72 -10.67
C LYS A 204 -13.02 -0.70 -11.66
N ALA A 205 -11.74 -0.36 -11.53
CA ALA A 205 -11.08 0.49 -12.52
C ALA A 205 -11.11 -0.17 -13.91
N ASP A 206 -11.15 0.62 -14.97
CA ASP A 206 -11.00 0.10 -16.32
C ASP A 206 -9.51 -0.08 -16.69
N GLU A 207 -9.27 -0.49 -17.94
CA GLU A 207 -7.91 -0.73 -18.43
C GLU A 207 -7.06 0.55 -18.46
N GLU A 208 -7.69 1.72 -18.60
CA GLU A 208 -7.05 3.03 -18.55
C GLU A 208 -6.90 3.57 -17.12
N GLY A 209 -7.27 2.80 -16.09
CA GLY A 209 -7.20 3.16 -14.67
C GLY A 209 -8.26 4.17 -14.23
N ARG A 210 -9.34 4.40 -15.05
CA ARG A 210 -10.43 5.29 -14.65
C ARG A 210 -11.32 4.63 -13.60
N ALA A 211 -11.67 5.38 -12.59
CA ALA A 211 -12.42 4.90 -11.44
C ALA A 211 -13.93 4.83 -11.73
N CYS A 212 -14.64 3.88 -11.08
CA CYS A 212 -16.09 3.77 -11.23
C CYS A 212 -16.88 4.83 -10.46
N GLY A 213 -16.32 5.44 -9.43
CA GLY A 213 -16.99 6.42 -8.56
C GLY A 213 -17.90 5.84 -7.47
N HIS A 214 -18.24 4.56 -7.52
CA HIS A 214 -19.35 3.95 -6.76
C HIS A 214 -18.94 2.87 -5.75
N CYS A 215 -17.76 2.24 -5.91
CA CYS A 215 -17.29 1.26 -4.94
C CYS A 215 -16.78 1.92 -3.65
N ASP A 216 -16.69 1.16 -2.56
CA ASP A 216 -16.25 1.68 -1.25
C ASP A 216 -14.91 2.41 -1.32
N ALA A 217 -13.94 1.86 -2.08
CA ALA A 217 -12.64 2.52 -2.24
C ALA A 217 -12.75 3.91 -2.91
N CYS A 218 -13.64 4.07 -3.88
CA CYS A 218 -13.90 5.38 -4.50
C CYS A 218 -14.55 6.35 -3.53
N ARG A 219 -15.53 5.90 -2.75
CA ARG A 219 -16.24 6.72 -1.78
C ARG A 219 -15.30 7.20 -0.67
N LEU A 220 -14.57 6.28 -0.06
CA LEU A 220 -13.59 6.60 1.00
C LEU A 220 -12.51 7.55 0.50
N ARG A 221 -12.04 7.37 -0.74
CA ARG A 221 -11.10 8.30 -1.37
C ARG A 221 -11.71 9.70 -1.50
N ALA A 222 -12.90 9.81 -2.09
CA ALA A 222 -13.58 11.10 -2.28
C ALA A 222 -13.86 11.80 -0.95
N GLU A 223 -14.31 11.07 0.08
CA GLU A 223 -14.50 11.57 1.43
C GLU A 223 -13.19 12.05 2.06
N GLY A 224 -12.09 11.32 1.85
CA GLY A 224 -10.76 11.70 2.30
C GLY A 224 -10.29 13.03 1.70
N PHE A 225 -10.39 13.19 0.38
CA PHE A 225 -10.04 14.44 -0.30
C PHE A 225 -10.92 15.61 0.14
N LYS A 226 -12.24 15.39 0.25
CA LYS A 226 -13.18 16.39 0.77
C LYS A 226 -12.84 16.80 2.19
N GLY A 227 -12.57 15.86 3.09
CA GLY A 227 -12.19 16.10 4.48
C GLY A 227 -10.81 16.77 4.63
N ALA A 228 -9.92 16.55 3.68
CA ALA A 228 -8.62 17.21 3.62
C ALA A 228 -8.68 18.63 3.03
N GLY A 229 -9.79 19.00 2.36
CA GLY A 229 -9.90 20.25 1.61
C GLY A 229 -9.02 20.29 0.35
N ALA A 230 -8.70 19.11 -0.20
CA ALA A 230 -7.86 18.96 -1.38
C ALA A 230 -8.71 18.53 -2.60
N ILE A 231 -8.22 18.84 -3.81
CA ILE A 231 -8.86 18.40 -5.06
C ILE A 231 -8.42 16.96 -5.35
N ASP A 232 -9.39 16.05 -5.55
CA ASP A 232 -9.09 14.69 -5.98
C ASP A 232 -8.80 14.66 -7.49
N PRO A 233 -7.59 14.28 -7.91
CA PRO A 233 -7.21 14.21 -9.32
C PRO A 233 -7.70 12.93 -10.02
N THR A 234 -8.53 12.11 -9.37
CA THR A 234 -9.03 10.85 -9.93
C THR A 234 -9.81 11.06 -11.22
N ARG A 235 -9.47 10.29 -12.23
CA ARG A 235 -10.24 10.23 -13.48
C ARG A 235 -11.36 9.22 -13.31
N TYR A 236 -12.59 9.68 -13.45
CA TYR A 236 -13.78 8.83 -13.43
C TYR A 236 -14.24 8.47 -14.85
N ARG A 237 -14.92 7.31 -15.00
CA ARG A 237 -15.55 6.89 -16.25
C ARG A 237 -17.04 7.21 -16.25
#